data_aa4af336fbe55bca19512e81af880d33
#
_entry.id   aa4af336fbe55bca19512e81af880d33
#
_cell.length_a   1.000
_cell.length_b   1.000
_cell.length_c   1.000
_cell.angle_alpha   90.00
_cell.angle_beta   90.00
_cell.angle_gamma   90.00
#
_symmetry.space_group_name_H-M   'P 1'
#
loop_
_entity.id
_entity.type
_entity.pdbx_description
1 polymer ?
#
loop_
_entity_poly.entity_id
_entity_poly.type
_entity_poly.pdbx_seq_one_letter_code
_entity_poly.pdbx_strand_id
1 'polypeptide(L)'
;MGDILTTAANGLATITLNRPQALHALTTHMCAAMTEALLAWRADDAVKAVLIQHQPGTRGFCAGGDIRMIAESGAGDGKAAREFFFTEYRLNHQLFHYPKPVVALIDGVTMGGGVGISMPARFRVATENTTYAMPETGIGLFPDVGGGWYLPRKPENIGMWLALTG
;
A
#
# COMPACT_ATOMS: atom_id res chain seq x y z
N MET A 1 15.24 -13.69 -4.32
CA MET A 1 13.88 -13.49 -4.81
C MET A 1 13.49 -12.07 -4.42
N GLY A 2 12.90 -11.26 -5.30
CA GLY A 2 12.63 -9.84 -5.00
C GLY A 2 11.45 -9.69 -4.02
N ASP A 3 11.37 -8.55 -3.35
CA ASP A 3 10.29 -8.22 -2.39
C ASP A 3 8.96 -7.87 -3.11
N ILE A 4 9.01 -7.62 -4.42
CA ILE A 4 7.86 -7.47 -5.32
C ILE A 4 7.99 -8.50 -6.43
N LEU A 5 6.94 -9.27 -6.65
CA LEU A 5 6.83 -10.18 -7.78
C LEU A 5 5.76 -9.66 -8.74
N THR A 6 6.06 -9.68 -10.02
CA THR A 6 5.12 -9.20 -11.06
C THR A 6 4.90 -10.27 -12.12
N THR A 7 3.65 -10.42 -12.55
CA THR A 7 3.26 -11.26 -13.68
C THR A 7 2.21 -10.54 -14.51
N ALA A 8 2.14 -10.89 -15.80
CA ALA A 8 1.05 -10.44 -16.66
C ALA A 8 0.67 -11.58 -17.60
N ALA A 9 -0.57 -12.03 -17.54
CA ALA A 9 -1.10 -13.09 -18.39
C ALA A 9 -2.62 -12.95 -18.55
N ASN A 10 -3.12 -13.32 -19.71
CA ASN A 10 -4.58 -13.39 -19.99
C ASN A 10 -5.36 -12.09 -19.63
N GLY A 11 -4.74 -10.94 -19.82
CA GLY A 11 -5.36 -9.66 -19.53
C GLY A 11 -5.24 -9.18 -18.08
N LEU A 12 -4.73 -10.01 -17.18
CA LEU A 12 -4.52 -9.67 -15.78
C LEU A 12 -3.02 -9.49 -15.49
N ALA A 13 -2.66 -8.33 -14.98
CA ALA A 13 -1.35 -8.10 -14.39
C ALA A 13 -1.46 -8.23 -12.86
N THR A 14 -0.46 -8.82 -12.22
CA THR A 14 -0.46 -9.07 -10.78
C THR A 14 0.80 -8.54 -10.14
N ILE A 15 0.64 -7.77 -9.08
CA ILE A 15 1.69 -7.39 -8.13
C ILE A 15 1.50 -8.23 -6.89
N THR A 16 2.52 -9.00 -6.51
CA THR A 16 2.52 -9.77 -5.27
C THR A 16 3.59 -9.23 -4.33
N LEU A 17 3.15 -8.77 -3.16
CA LEU A 17 4.04 -8.35 -2.07
C LEU A 17 4.70 -9.60 -1.49
N ASN A 18 6.03 -9.64 -1.44
CA ASN A 18 6.81 -10.83 -1.14
C ASN A 18 7.90 -10.57 -0.08
N ARG A 19 7.50 -9.93 1.03
CA ARG A 19 8.37 -9.66 2.20
C ARG A 19 7.70 -10.16 3.50
N PRO A 20 7.41 -11.47 3.61
CA PRO A 20 6.59 -12.01 4.70
C PRO A 20 7.21 -11.82 6.09
N GLN A 21 8.55 -11.80 6.19
CA GLN A 21 9.28 -11.61 7.45
C GLN A 21 9.02 -10.24 8.10
N ALA A 22 8.54 -9.26 7.33
CA ALA A 22 8.18 -7.93 7.81
C ALA A 22 6.70 -7.58 7.53
N LEU A 23 5.82 -8.59 7.45
CA LEU A 23 4.40 -8.41 7.11
C LEU A 23 4.22 -7.54 5.86
N HIS A 24 5.09 -7.72 4.87
CA HIS A 24 5.11 -6.97 3.62
C HIS A 24 5.20 -5.44 3.78
N ALA A 25 5.81 -4.95 4.88
CA ALA A 25 6.07 -3.53 5.07
C ALA A 25 6.85 -2.96 3.89
N LEU A 26 6.38 -1.81 3.37
CA LEU A 26 6.88 -1.18 2.16
C LEU A 26 8.26 -0.57 2.39
N THR A 27 9.13 -0.78 1.41
CA THR A 27 10.42 -0.10 1.29
C THR A 27 10.39 0.84 0.08
N THR A 28 11.33 1.79 0.01
CA THR A 28 11.51 2.66 -1.16
C THR A 28 11.62 1.84 -2.45
N HIS A 29 12.38 0.74 -2.39
CA HIS A 29 12.55 -0.16 -3.54
C HIS A 29 11.25 -0.84 -3.96
N MET A 30 10.45 -1.32 -3.01
CA MET A 30 9.15 -1.92 -3.31
C MET A 30 8.21 -0.91 -3.99
N CYS A 31 8.13 0.31 -3.45
CA CYS A 31 7.29 1.38 -4.04
C CYS A 31 7.76 1.75 -5.45
N ALA A 32 9.07 1.83 -5.68
CA ALA A 32 9.63 2.08 -7.00
C ALA A 32 9.31 0.94 -8.00
N ALA A 33 9.50 -0.31 -7.60
CA ALA A 33 9.20 -1.48 -8.44
C ALA A 33 7.70 -1.56 -8.81
N MET A 34 6.81 -1.27 -7.85
CA MET A 34 5.36 -1.19 -8.12
C MET A 34 5.04 -0.07 -9.11
N THR A 35 5.65 1.11 -8.93
CA THR A 35 5.47 2.26 -9.83
C THR A 35 5.90 1.91 -11.25
N GLU A 36 7.05 1.28 -11.42
CA GLU A 36 7.59 0.86 -12.71
C GLU A 36 6.68 -0.15 -13.42
N ALA A 37 6.23 -1.18 -12.70
CA ALA A 37 5.28 -2.16 -13.23
C ALA A 37 3.97 -1.51 -13.70
N LEU A 38 3.39 -0.64 -12.87
CA LEU A 38 2.17 0.08 -13.22
C LEU A 38 2.34 0.99 -14.43
N LEU A 39 3.48 1.67 -14.57
CA LEU A 39 3.77 2.50 -15.74
C LEU A 39 3.86 1.65 -17.02
N ALA A 40 4.57 0.52 -16.97
CA ALA A 40 4.66 -0.39 -18.11
C ALA A 40 3.28 -0.91 -18.52
N TRP A 41 2.46 -1.36 -17.58
CA TRP A 41 1.13 -1.92 -17.88
C TRP A 41 0.08 -0.87 -18.26
N ARG A 42 0.30 0.39 -17.89
CA ARG A 42 -0.58 1.49 -18.27
C ARG A 42 -0.73 1.61 -19.79
N ALA A 43 0.39 1.46 -20.51
CA ALA A 43 0.47 1.58 -21.95
C ALA A 43 0.28 0.24 -22.70
N ASP A 44 0.24 -0.88 -22.01
CA ASP A 44 0.13 -2.21 -22.59
C ASP A 44 -1.35 -2.60 -22.78
N ASP A 45 -1.83 -2.59 -24.00
CA ASP A 45 -3.22 -2.96 -24.33
C ASP A 45 -3.56 -4.42 -24.03
N ALA A 46 -2.59 -5.30 -23.87
CA ALA A 46 -2.81 -6.68 -23.45
C ALA A 46 -3.22 -6.78 -21.96
N VAL A 47 -2.86 -5.79 -21.15
CA VAL A 47 -3.27 -5.72 -19.73
C VAL A 47 -4.60 -4.98 -19.62
N LYS A 48 -5.62 -5.64 -19.06
CA LYS A 48 -6.98 -5.08 -18.88
C LYS A 48 -7.28 -4.70 -17.43
N ALA A 49 -6.64 -5.34 -16.49
CA ALA A 49 -6.80 -5.08 -15.05
C ALA A 49 -5.51 -5.40 -14.30
N VAL A 50 -5.39 -4.83 -13.09
CA VAL A 50 -4.26 -5.07 -12.17
C VAL A 50 -4.80 -5.65 -10.86
N LEU A 51 -4.17 -6.71 -10.37
CA LEU A 51 -4.37 -7.27 -9.03
C LEU A 51 -3.18 -6.91 -8.15
N ILE A 52 -3.44 -6.40 -6.95
CA ILE A 52 -2.45 -6.25 -5.89
C ILE A 52 -2.81 -7.23 -4.78
N GLN A 53 -1.87 -8.10 -4.44
CA GLN A 53 -2.03 -9.10 -3.39
C GLN A 53 -0.72 -9.29 -2.63
N HIS A 54 -0.75 -10.03 -1.54
CA HIS A 54 0.45 -10.51 -0.87
C HIS A 54 0.69 -11.99 -1.18
N GLN A 55 1.86 -12.50 -0.82
CA GLN A 55 2.19 -13.91 -1.01
C GLN A 55 1.22 -14.79 -0.21
N PRO A 56 0.55 -15.76 -0.84
CA PRO A 56 -0.38 -16.65 -0.17
C PRO A 56 0.23 -17.37 1.02
N GLY A 57 -0.59 -17.58 2.07
CA GLY A 57 -0.18 -18.28 3.29
C GLY A 57 0.63 -17.44 4.26
N THR A 58 0.75 -16.12 4.04
CA THR A 58 1.38 -15.19 4.96
C THR A 58 0.34 -14.42 5.78
N ARG A 59 0.76 -13.78 6.89
CA ARG A 59 -0.15 -13.27 7.93
C ARG A 59 -0.84 -11.95 7.62
N GLY A 60 -0.52 -11.29 6.53
CA GLY A 60 -1.10 -9.98 6.27
C GLY A 60 -0.80 -9.46 4.88
N PHE A 61 -1.65 -8.56 4.42
CA PHE A 61 -1.50 -7.90 3.15
C PHE A 61 -0.29 -6.94 3.16
N CYS A 62 -0.30 -5.95 4.06
CA CYS A 62 0.80 -5.00 4.20
C CYS A 62 0.68 -4.21 5.51
N ALA A 63 1.71 -4.24 6.34
CA ALA A 63 1.72 -3.56 7.64
C ALA A 63 2.09 -2.06 7.57
N GLY A 64 2.22 -1.48 6.38
CA GLY A 64 2.58 -0.07 6.22
C GLY A 64 3.98 0.15 5.68
N GLY A 65 4.54 1.33 5.89
CA GLY A 65 5.95 1.61 5.61
C GLY A 65 6.90 0.93 6.59
N ASP A 66 8.16 0.73 6.19
CA ASP A 66 9.20 0.19 7.09
C ASP A 66 9.58 1.23 8.17
N ILE A 67 8.82 1.21 9.28
CA ILE A 67 8.98 2.16 10.39
C ILE A 67 10.39 2.12 10.99
N ARG A 68 11.06 0.98 10.99
CA ARG A 68 12.42 0.87 11.49
C ARG A 68 13.36 1.74 10.68
N MET A 69 13.33 1.60 9.37
CA MET A 69 14.11 2.44 8.44
C MET A 69 13.78 3.93 8.60
N ILE A 70 12.48 4.26 8.74
CA ILE A 70 12.03 5.65 8.92
C ILE A 70 12.58 6.23 10.22
N ALA A 71 12.50 5.49 11.34
CA ALA A 71 12.99 5.92 12.64
C ALA A 71 14.53 6.09 12.64
N GLU A 72 15.26 5.13 12.09
CA GLU A 72 16.72 5.20 11.94
C GLU A 72 17.15 6.41 11.12
N SER A 73 16.45 6.67 10.01
CA SER A 73 16.70 7.85 9.17
C SER A 73 16.39 9.15 9.92
N GLY A 74 15.30 9.19 10.68
CA GLY A 74 14.89 10.35 11.46
C GLY A 74 15.86 10.69 12.60
N ALA A 75 16.56 9.71 13.14
CA ALA A 75 17.64 9.92 14.11
C ALA A 75 18.91 10.53 13.49
N GLY A 76 19.03 10.52 12.16
CA GLY A 76 20.12 11.10 11.40
C GLY A 76 19.69 12.32 10.58
N ASP A 77 20.00 12.34 9.28
CA ASP A 77 19.72 13.45 8.37
C ASP A 77 18.28 13.41 7.78
N GLY A 78 17.53 12.36 8.03
CA GLY A 78 16.18 12.16 7.54
C GLY A 78 16.07 11.90 6.03
N LYS A 79 17.18 11.75 5.31
CA LYS A 79 17.20 11.67 3.85
C LYS A 79 16.45 10.43 3.35
N ALA A 80 16.72 9.26 3.92
CA ALA A 80 16.10 8.01 3.49
C ALA A 80 14.59 8.00 3.76
N ALA A 81 14.15 8.57 4.90
CA ALA A 81 12.73 8.70 5.20
C ALA A 81 12.02 9.63 4.20
N ARG A 82 12.62 10.78 3.88
CA ARG A 82 12.06 11.70 2.86
C ARG A 82 11.97 11.05 1.48
N GLU A 83 12.98 10.29 1.08
CA GLU A 83 12.98 9.56 -0.18
C GLU A 83 11.89 8.49 -0.22
N PHE A 84 11.70 7.77 0.90
CA PHE A 84 10.64 6.80 1.06
C PHE A 84 9.26 7.45 0.87
N PHE A 85 8.92 8.46 1.66
CA PHE A 85 7.63 9.14 1.57
C PHE A 85 7.37 9.75 0.20
N PHE A 86 8.39 10.35 -0.40
CA PHE A 86 8.29 10.89 -1.77
C PHE A 86 7.93 9.79 -2.78
N THR A 87 8.58 8.64 -2.68
CA THR A 87 8.35 7.51 -3.61
C THR A 87 7.00 6.86 -3.35
N GLU A 88 6.65 6.64 -2.09
CA GLU A 88 5.35 6.06 -1.69
C GLU A 88 4.17 6.94 -2.11
N TYR A 89 4.23 8.25 -1.86
CA TYR A 89 3.13 9.15 -2.22
C TYR A 89 2.94 9.28 -3.73
N ARG A 90 4.00 9.17 -4.50
CA ARG A 90 3.90 9.09 -5.97
C ARG A 90 3.23 7.82 -6.43
N LEU A 91 3.52 6.69 -5.80
CA LEU A 91 2.82 5.43 -6.06
C LEU A 91 1.33 5.55 -5.71
N ASN A 92 0.99 6.11 -4.55
CA ASN A 92 -0.40 6.30 -4.14
C ASN A 92 -1.16 7.21 -5.12
N HIS A 93 -0.54 8.32 -5.55
CA HIS A 93 -1.10 9.21 -6.56
C HIS A 93 -1.32 8.48 -7.91
N GLN A 94 -0.35 7.67 -8.33
CA GLN A 94 -0.46 6.89 -9.55
C GLN A 94 -1.61 5.88 -9.49
N LEU A 95 -1.77 5.17 -8.38
CA LEU A 95 -2.86 4.23 -8.15
C LEU A 95 -4.22 4.93 -8.16
N PHE A 96 -4.31 6.10 -7.54
CA PHE A 96 -5.55 6.90 -7.50
C PHE A 96 -6.03 7.34 -8.89
N HIS A 97 -5.09 7.63 -9.81
CA HIS A 97 -5.38 8.06 -11.18
C HIS A 97 -5.16 6.95 -12.22
N TYR A 98 -5.09 5.69 -11.77
CA TYR A 98 -4.78 4.61 -12.70
C TYR A 98 -5.94 4.34 -13.65
N PRO A 99 -5.71 4.33 -14.99
CA PRO A 99 -6.80 4.29 -15.98
C PRO A 99 -7.48 2.92 -16.11
N LYS A 100 -6.82 1.86 -15.65
CA LYS A 100 -7.36 0.48 -15.70
C LYS A 100 -7.88 0.07 -14.33
N PRO A 101 -8.86 -0.84 -14.26
CA PRO A 101 -9.32 -1.37 -12.97
C PRO A 101 -8.17 -1.96 -12.16
N VAL A 102 -8.06 -1.53 -10.89
CA VAL A 102 -7.17 -2.11 -9.89
C VAL A 102 -8.03 -2.83 -8.86
N VAL A 103 -7.66 -4.05 -8.54
CA VAL A 103 -8.25 -4.87 -7.48
C VAL A 103 -7.19 -5.03 -6.38
N ALA A 104 -7.52 -4.75 -5.14
CA ALA A 104 -6.68 -5.06 -3.98
C ALA A 104 -7.31 -6.20 -3.18
N LEU A 105 -6.61 -7.32 -3.06
CA LEU A 105 -7.01 -8.44 -2.22
C LEU A 105 -6.34 -8.27 -0.86
N ILE A 106 -7.12 -7.71 0.09
CA ILE A 106 -6.64 -7.32 1.43
C ILE A 106 -6.98 -8.43 2.44
N ASP A 107 -6.17 -9.47 2.49
CA ASP A 107 -6.30 -10.56 3.48
C ASP A 107 -5.31 -10.35 4.62
N GLY A 108 -5.79 -10.36 5.88
CA GLY A 108 -4.98 -10.14 7.08
C GLY A 108 -4.63 -8.67 7.33
N VAL A 109 -3.46 -8.42 7.93
CA VAL A 109 -3.02 -7.08 8.36
C VAL A 109 -2.90 -6.12 7.18
N THR A 110 -3.62 -4.99 7.24
CA THR A 110 -3.65 -3.92 6.24
C THR A 110 -3.60 -2.58 6.97
N MET A 111 -2.42 -1.98 7.08
CA MET A 111 -2.20 -0.78 7.92
C MET A 111 -1.37 0.26 7.18
N GLY A 112 -1.55 1.53 7.52
CA GLY A 112 -0.72 2.65 7.05
C GLY A 112 -0.51 2.64 5.53
N GLY A 113 0.74 2.49 5.06
CA GLY A 113 1.06 2.36 3.64
C GLY A 113 0.34 1.21 2.93
N GLY A 114 -0.05 0.13 3.63
CA GLY A 114 -0.91 -0.94 3.11
C GLY A 114 -2.31 -0.42 2.77
N VAL A 115 -2.83 0.50 3.57
CA VAL A 115 -4.04 1.25 3.25
C VAL A 115 -3.80 2.12 2.02
N GLY A 116 -2.66 2.81 1.96
CA GLY A 116 -2.28 3.69 0.85
C GLY A 116 -2.23 3.01 -0.51
N ILE A 117 -1.82 1.74 -0.59
CA ILE A 117 -1.79 0.98 -1.85
C ILE A 117 -3.09 0.22 -2.15
N SER A 118 -4.01 0.10 -1.19
CA SER A 118 -5.28 -0.62 -1.37
C SER A 118 -6.48 0.31 -1.52
N MET A 119 -6.55 1.42 -0.79
CA MET A 119 -7.69 2.33 -0.84
C MET A 119 -7.92 3.02 -2.19
N PRO A 120 -6.88 3.37 -2.97
CA PRO A 120 -7.06 3.88 -4.33
C PRO A 120 -7.63 2.84 -5.30
N ALA A 121 -7.53 1.54 -5.00
CA ALA A 121 -8.03 0.49 -5.87
C ALA A 121 -9.54 0.64 -6.10
N ARG A 122 -9.99 0.41 -7.35
CA ARG A 122 -11.40 0.45 -7.70
C ARG A 122 -12.22 -0.60 -6.94
N PHE A 123 -11.62 -1.77 -6.71
CA PHE A 123 -12.24 -2.86 -5.96
C PHE A 123 -11.29 -3.32 -4.84
N ARG A 124 -11.81 -3.44 -3.65
CA ARG A 124 -11.14 -4.01 -2.48
C ARG A 124 -11.89 -5.25 -2.07
N VAL A 125 -11.19 -6.37 -2.00
CA VAL A 125 -11.73 -7.64 -1.54
C VAL A 125 -11.10 -7.92 -0.17
N ALA A 126 -11.88 -7.77 0.88
CA ALA A 126 -11.52 -8.12 2.24
C ALA A 126 -11.95 -9.55 2.54
N THR A 127 -11.25 -10.20 3.45
CA THR A 127 -11.60 -11.50 4.00
C THR A 127 -11.94 -11.35 5.48
N GLU A 128 -12.38 -12.42 6.11
CA GLU A 128 -12.63 -12.50 7.56
C GLU A 128 -11.34 -12.28 8.38
N ASN A 129 -10.17 -12.43 7.78
CA ASN A 129 -8.88 -12.22 8.44
C ASN A 129 -8.44 -10.74 8.39
N THR A 130 -9.11 -9.90 7.61
CA THR A 130 -8.68 -8.52 7.39
C THR A 130 -8.71 -7.72 8.70
N THR A 131 -7.56 -7.19 9.07
CA THR A 131 -7.40 -6.22 10.16
C THR A 131 -6.93 -4.90 9.57
N TYR A 132 -7.83 -3.92 9.54
CA TYR A 132 -7.58 -2.60 8.98
C TYR A 132 -7.30 -1.58 10.07
N ALA A 133 -6.24 -0.80 9.94
CA ALA A 133 -5.94 0.30 10.86
C ALA A 133 -5.13 1.43 10.19
N MET A 134 -5.26 2.64 10.76
CA MET A 134 -4.38 3.78 10.48
C MET A 134 -3.70 4.21 11.80
N PRO A 135 -2.71 3.42 12.30
CA PRO A 135 -2.19 3.56 13.65
C PRO A 135 -1.12 4.65 13.80
N GLU A 136 -0.99 5.54 12.84
CA GLU A 136 0.08 6.54 12.74
C GLU A 136 0.15 7.44 13.96
N THR A 137 -0.99 7.82 14.56
CA THR A 137 -1.03 8.66 15.75
C THR A 137 -0.36 8.02 16.96
N GLY A 138 -0.39 6.67 17.04
CA GLY A 138 0.29 5.91 18.09
C GLY A 138 1.82 5.97 18.03
N ILE A 139 2.39 6.42 16.91
CA ILE A 139 3.84 6.54 16.69
C ILE A 139 4.28 7.99 16.40
N GLY A 140 3.41 8.97 16.70
CA GLY A 140 3.74 10.38 16.52
C GLY A 140 3.65 10.89 15.08
N LEU A 141 2.99 10.16 14.19
CA LEU A 141 2.64 10.57 12.84
C LEU A 141 1.15 10.90 12.75
N PHE A 142 0.67 11.19 11.57
CA PHE A 142 -0.75 11.35 11.26
C PHE A 142 -1.14 10.37 10.16
N PRO A 143 -2.42 9.97 10.04
CA PRO A 143 -2.89 9.16 8.91
C PRO A 143 -2.63 9.88 7.59
N ASP A 144 -1.59 9.46 6.90
CA ASP A 144 -1.13 9.95 5.60
C ASP A 144 -1.70 9.10 4.44
N VAL A 145 -0.98 8.81 3.40
CA VAL A 145 -1.28 7.95 2.24
C VAL A 145 -2.73 8.06 1.72
N GLY A 146 -3.32 9.24 1.84
CA GLY A 146 -4.72 9.49 1.47
C GLY A 146 -5.70 9.37 2.63
N GLY A 147 -5.25 9.10 3.86
CA GLY A 147 -6.10 9.02 5.06
C GLY A 147 -6.98 10.25 5.24
N GLY A 148 -6.42 11.45 5.09
CA GLY A 148 -7.16 12.71 5.14
C GLY A 148 -8.28 12.85 4.09
N TRP A 149 -8.25 12.07 3.02
CA TRP A 149 -9.32 11.98 2.03
C TRP A 149 -10.33 10.89 2.34
N TYR A 150 -9.87 9.68 2.68
CA TYR A 150 -10.74 8.52 2.84
C TYR A 150 -11.50 8.51 4.18
N LEU A 151 -10.81 8.84 5.28
CA LEU A 151 -11.39 8.74 6.62
C LEU A 151 -12.56 9.69 6.84
N PRO A 152 -12.51 11.00 6.49
CA PRO A 152 -13.65 11.92 6.70
C PRO A 152 -14.91 11.54 5.91
N ARG A 153 -14.78 10.65 4.93
CA ARG A 153 -15.89 10.18 4.09
C ARG A 153 -16.55 8.90 4.59
N LYS A 154 -16.10 8.40 5.72
CA LYS A 154 -16.76 7.25 6.38
C LYS A 154 -17.99 7.73 7.15
N PRO A 155 -19.06 6.90 7.17
CA PRO A 155 -20.28 7.25 7.91
C PRO A 155 -20.03 7.35 9.43
N GLU A 156 -20.93 8.02 10.14
CA GLU A 156 -21.06 7.99 11.61
C GLU A 156 -19.77 8.33 12.38
N ASN A 157 -18.90 9.21 11.83
CA ASN A 157 -17.61 9.59 12.42
C ASN A 157 -16.61 8.44 12.63
N ILE A 158 -16.85 7.25 12.06
CA ILE A 158 -15.93 6.11 12.15
C ILE A 158 -14.53 6.50 11.65
N GLY A 159 -14.47 7.31 10.59
CA GLY A 159 -13.18 7.78 10.08
C GLY A 159 -12.38 8.62 11.07
N MET A 160 -13.05 9.49 11.81
CA MET A 160 -12.40 10.28 12.87
C MET A 160 -11.93 9.36 14.02
N TRP A 161 -12.76 8.42 14.40
CA TRP A 161 -12.40 7.44 15.42
C TRP A 161 -11.16 6.62 15.00
N LEU A 162 -11.13 6.09 13.77
CA LEU A 162 -9.98 5.36 13.22
C LEU A 162 -8.73 6.25 13.14
N ALA A 163 -8.88 7.54 12.81
CA ALA A 163 -7.75 8.46 12.72
C ALA A 163 -7.11 8.76 14.08
N LEU A 164 -7.86 8.71 15.15
CA LEU A 164 -7.42 9.06 16.50
C LEU A 164 -6.97 7.85 17.32
N THR A 165 -7.51 6.69 17.07
CA THR A 165 -7.30 5.49 17.90
C THR A 165 -6.52 4.38 17.22
N GLY A 166 -6.35 4.42 15.91
CA GLY A 166 -5.65 3.39 15.11
C GLY A 166 -6.55 2.30 14.58
#